data_1f99adbf932744ead9d7f2f0a607025d
#
_entry.id   1f99adbf932744ead9d7f2f0a607025d
#
_cell.length_a   1.000
_cell.length_b   1.000
_cell.length_c   1.000
_cell.angle_alpha   90.00
_cell.angle_beta   90.00
_cell.angle_gamma   90.00
#
_symmetry.space_group_name_H-M   'P 1'
#
loop_
_entity.id
_entity.type
_entity.pdbx_description
1 polymer ?
#
loop_
_entity_poly.entity_id
_entity_poly.type
_entity_poly.pdbx_seq_one_letter_code
_entity_poly.pdbx_strand_id
1 'polypeptide(L)'
;MSSYILALTTESHNDMLVEFVTIDVFTDRQFGGNPLAVVADGTELSTPQMQAIATEFNLAETTFVLPPDRPENTAKVRIFTPRPELPFAGHPNIGTALVLGQRGECHGRLIHGRTLQFEEIAGLVRIELRKNASAVTGARLAAPQPLAIIEDVDPEVIAEACTISAADIQTGHHRPCIASCGMRFVFAELKDLEHWPRHNRAPTPLHGTCRWTA
;
A
#
# COMPACT_ATOMS: atom_id res chain seq x y z
N MET A 1 10.83 9.35 -11.37
CA MET A 1 9.35 9.34 -11.34
C MET A 1 8.87 9.59 -12.75
N SER A 2 8.06 8.70 -13.29
CA SER A 2 7.52 8.85 -14.65
C SER A 2 6.03 9.13 -14.54
N SER A 3 5.56 10.20 -15.16
CA SER A 3 4.13 10.51 -15.26
C SER A 3 3.57 9.91 -16.54
N TYR A 4 2.41 9.29 -16.46
CA TYR A 4 1.72 8.67 -17.58
C TYR A 4 0.27 9.16 -17.62
N ILE A 5 -0.34 9.09 -18.79
CA ILE A 5 -1.75 9.42 -19.01
C ILE A 5 -2.46 8.15 -19.48
N LEU A 6 -3.52 7.77 -18.77
CA LEU A 6 -4.44 6.73 -19.19
C LEU A 6 -5.66 7.40 -19.82
N ALA A 7 -5.95 7.08 -21.08
CA ALA A 7 -7.17 7.51 -21.75
C ALA A 7 -8.28 6.47 -21.51
N LEU A 8 -9.37 6.87 -20.89
CA LEU A 8 -10.58 6.07 -20.73
C LEU A 8 -11.59 6.53 -21.78
N THR A 9 -11.84 5.69 -22.79
CA THR A 9 -12.87 5.94 -23.79
C THR A 9 -14.24 5.60 -23.21
N THR A 10 -15.19 6.53 -23.27
CA THR A 10 -16.59 6.28 -22.94
C THR A 10 -17.41 6.27 -24.23
N GLU A 11 -18.51 5.52 -24.27
CA GLU A 11 -19.42 5.47 -25.44
C GLU A 11 -19.99 6.86 -25.85
N SER A 12 -19.83 7.87 -25.00
CA SER A 12 -20.32 9.26 -25.21
C SER A 12 -19.20 10.25 -25.52
N HIS A 13 -18.26 9.98 -26.40
CA HIS A 13 -17.27 10.91 -26.95
C HIS A 13 -16.57 11.89 -25.98
N ASN A 14 -16.59 11.64 -24.70
CA ASN A 14 -15.86 12.41 -23.69
C ASN A 14 -14.74 11.53 -23.15
N ASP A 15 -13.58 11.55 -23.83
CA ASP A 15 -12.39 10.83 -23.37
C ASP A 15 -11.94 11.42 -22.03
N MET A 16 -12.05 10.62 -20.97
CA MET A 16 -11.51 10.97 -19.67
C MET A 16 -10.01 10.64 -19.66
N LEU A 17 -9.18 11.66 -19.46
CA LEU A 17 -7.74 11.48 -19.27
C LEU A 17 -7.42 11.40 -17.79
N VAL A 18 -6.79 10.30 -17.38
CA VAL A 18 -6.37 10.08 -15.99
C VAL A 18 -4.86 10.12 -15.92
N GLU A 19 -4.32 11.14 -15.25
CA GLU A 19 -2.88 11.24 -14.98
C GLU A 19 -2.49 10.32 -13.81
N PHE A 20 -1.46 9.53 -13.98
CA PHE A 20 -0.90 8.71 -12.92
C PHE A 20 0.62 8.72 -12.90
N VAL A 21 1.19 8.35 -11.77
CA VAL A 21 2.63 8.20 -11.56
C VAL A 21 2.90 6.80 -11.06
N THR A 22 3.92 6.13 -11.61
CA THR A 22 4.44 4.90 -10.99
C THR A 22 5.68 5.21 -10.15
N ILE A 23 5.77 4.59 -8.99
CA ILE A 23 6.87 4.75 -8.05
C ILE A 23 7.22 3.40 -7.41
N ASP A 24 8.52 3.16 -7.23
CA ASP A 24 9.00 2.05 -6.42
C ASP A 24 9.17 2.52 -4.98
N VAL A 25 8.51 1.85 -4.04
CA VAL A 25 8.55 2.19 -2.62
C VAL A 25 9.55 1.28 -1.89
N PHE A 26 10.15 1.77 -0.80
CA PHE A 26 11.16 1.09 0.01
C PHE A 26 12.47 0.79 -0.72
N THR A 27 12.87 1.64 -1.65
CA THR A 27 14.12 1.52 -2.38
C THR A 27 14.68 2.90 -2.74
N ASP A 28 15.97 2.96 -2.96
CA ASP A 28 16.70 4.09 -3.57
C ASP A 28 17.06 3.83 -5.04
N ARG A 29 16.68 2.66 -5.57
CA ARG A 29 16.98 2.23 -6.95
C ARG A 29 15.71 1.96 -7.73
N GLN A 30 15.70 2.40 -8.99
CA GLN A 30 14.64 2.07 -9.93
C GLN A 30 14.51 0.55 -10.11
N PHE A 31 13.29 0.04 -10.13
CA PHE A 31 12.94 -1.38 -10.23
C PHE A 31 13.43 -2.25 -9.05
N GLY A 32 13.80 -1.62 -7.93
CA GLY A 32 14.30 -2.34 -6.75
C GLY A 32 13.33 -2.42 -5.59
N GLY A 33 12.15 -1.81 -5.70
CA GLY A 33 11.18 -1.68 -4.62
C GLY A 33 9.85 -2.37 -4.86
N ASN A 34 8.86 -1.97 -4.06
CA ASN A 34 7.48 -2.41 -4.23
C ASN A 34 6.75 -1.39 -5.13
N PRO A 35 6.31 -1.79 -6.34
CA PRO A 35 5.72 -0.87 -7.30
C PRO A 35 4.33 -0.41 -6.86
N LEU A 36 4.04 0.86 -7.08
CA LEU A 36 2.78 1.52 -6.79
C LEU A 36 2.40 2.43 -7.95
N ALA A 37 1.12 2.43 -8.34
CA ALA A 37 0.54 3.49 -9.14
C ALA A 37 -0.20 4.49 -8.25
N VAL A 38 0.00 5.78 -8.49
CA VAL A 38 -0.66 6.88 -7.78
C VAL A 38 -1.41 7.74 -8.78
N VAL A 39 -2.73 7.74 -8.70
CA VAL A 39 -3.62 8.69 -9.37
C VAL A 39 -3.80 9.87 -8.42
N ALA A 40 -3.11 10.97 -8.68
CA ALA A 40 -3.04 12.09 -7.75
C ALA A 40 -4.30 12.98 -7.74
N ASP A 41 -5.19 12.76 -8.70
CA ASP A 41 -6.55 13.31 -8.70
C ASP A 41 -7.51 12.26 -9.26
N GLY A 42 -8.27 11.63 -8.36
CA GLY A 42 -9.30 10.64 -8.67
C GLY A 42 -10.72 11.19 -8.53
N THR A 43 -10.89 12.51 -8.42
CA THR A 43 -12.17 13.16 -8.08
C THR A 43 -13.31 12.77 -9.01
N GLU A 44 -13.04 12.68 -10.31
CA GLU A 44 -14.06 12.35 -11.33
C GLU A 44 -14.28 10.84 -11.51
N LEU A 45 -13.51 9.99 -10.81
CA LEU A 45 -13.58 8.55 -10.96
C LEU A 45 -14.62 7.93 -10.02
N SER A 46 -15.52 7.14 -10.56
CA SER A 46 -16.39 6.27 -9.77
C SER A 46 -15.61 5.08 -9.20
N THR A 47 -16.14 4.48 -8.14
CA THR A 47 -15.53 3.28 -7.52
C THR A 47 -15.31 2.12 -8.51
N PRO A 48 -16.25 1.78 -9.41
CA PRO A 48 -16.00 0.76 -10.42
C PRO A 48 -14.86 1.13 -11.38
N GLN A 49 -14.71 2.40 -11.76
CA GLN A 49 -13.61 2.85 -12.61
C GLN A 49 -12.26 2.76 -11.88
N MET A 50 -12.19 3.16 -10.60
CA MET A 50 -10.96 3.00 -9.79
C MET A 50 -10.55 1.53 -9.70
N GLN A 51 -11.50 0.63 -9.47
CA GLN A 51 -11.22 -0.82 -9.44
C GLN A 51 -10.77 -1.33 -10.80
N ALA A 52 -11.40 -0.91 -11.90
CA ALA A 52 -11.02 -1.31 -13.25
C ALA A 52 -9.60 -0.85 -13.59
N ILE A 53 -9.22 0.39 -13.28
CA ILE A 53 -7.87 0.93 -13.46
C ILE A 53 -6.85 0.12 -12.63
N ALA A 54 -7.15 -0.18 -11.37
CA ALA A 54 -6.27 -0.98 -10.52
C ALA A 54 -6.10 -2.41 -11.06
N THR A 55 -7.15 -2.99 -11.64
CA THR A 55 -7.11 -4.30 -12.29
C THR A 55 -6.24 -4.28 -13.55
N GLU A 56 -6.41 -3.24 -14.38
CA GLU A 56 -5.64 -3.06 -15.63
C GLU A 56 -4.14 -2.86 -15.35
N PHE A 57 -3.80 -2.03 -14.36
CA PHE A 57 -2.41 -1.82 -13.97
C PHE A 57 -1.75 -3.07 -13.41
N ASN A 58 -2.53 -3.95 -12.78
CA ASN A 58 -2.08 -5.22 -12.21
C ASN A 58 -0.83 -5.09 -11.31
N LEU A 59 -0.67 -3.95 -10.67
CA LEU A 59 0.34 -3.72 -9.64
C LEU A 59 -0.17 -4.23 -8.29
N ALA A 60 0.74 -4.37 -7.32
CA ALA A 60 0.36 -4.81 -5.97
C ALA A 60 -0.79 -3.95 -5.42
N GLU A 61 -0.66 -2.62 -5.52
CA GLU A 61 -1.71 -1.66 -5.21
C GLU A 61 -1.67 -0.46 -6.16
N THR A 62 -2.83 0.21 -6.25
CA THR A 62 -3.03 1.51 -6.89
C THR A 62 -3.74 2.42 -5.91
N THR A 63 -3.27 3.65 -5.77
CA THR A 63 -3.92 4.66 -4.92
C THR A 63 -4.61 5.72 -5.75
N PHE A 64 -5.76 6.17 -5.24
CA PHE A 64 -6.54 7.28 -5.77
C PHE A 64 -6.66 8.35 -4.70
N VAL A 65 -6.18 9.54 -5.01
CA VAL A 65 -6.23 10.71 -4.13
C VAL A 65 -7.49 11.50 -4.43
N LEU A 66 -8.28 11.76 -3.40
CA LEU A 66 -9.55 12.49 -3.46
C LEU A 66 -9.47 13.69 -2.53
N PRO A 67 -10.33 14.72 -2.74
CA PRO A 67 -10.50 15.78 -1.77
C PRO A 67 -10.84 15.18 -0.38
N PRO A 68 -10.30 15.73 0.70
CA PRO A 68 -10.59 15.25 2.03
C PRO A 68 -12.04 15.58 2.43
N ASP A 69 -12.66 14.68 3.22
CA ASP A 69 -13.98 14.94 3.80
C ASP A 69 -13.91 16.08 4.85
N ARG A 70 -12.75 16.25 5.51
CA ARG A 70 -12.45 17.30 6.49
C ARG A 70 -11.36 18.23 5.97
N PRO A 71 -11.62 19.56 5.91
CA PRO A 71 -10.69 20.53 5.31
C PRO A 71 -9.32 20.60 5.98
N GLU A 72 -9.20 20.20 7.25
CA GLU A 72 -7.94 20.16 7.99
C GLU A 72 -7.02 19.02 7.55
N ASN A 73 -7.57 17.99 6.89
CA ASN A 73 -6.80 16.87 6.37
C ASN A 73 -6.22 17.19 4.99
N THR A 74 -5.21 16.41 4.58
CA THR A 74 -4.53 16.62 3.30
C THR A 74 -5.34 16.06 2.15
N ALA A 75 -5.79 14.82 2.28
CA ALA A 75 -6.52 14.09 1.24
C ALA A 75 -7.31 12.94 1.83
N LYS A 76 -8.29 12.46 1.09
CA LYS A 76 -8.84 11.12 1.23
C LYS A 76 -8.11 10.20 0.27
N VAL A 77 -7.58 9.09 0.76
CA VAL A 77 -6.82 8.14 -0.06
C VAL A 77 -7.54 6.81 -0.08
N ARG A 78 -7.82 6.34 -1.29
CA ARG A 78 -8.41 5.02 -1.52
C ARG A 78 -7.36 4.10 -2.14
N ILE A 79 -7.29 2.87 -1.65
CA ILE A 79 -6.24 1.90 -1.99
C ILE A 79 -6.89 0.67 -2.59
N PHE A 80 -6.52 0.34 -3.82
CA PHE A 80 -7.06 -0.81 -4.53
C PHE A 80 -5.96 -1.80 -4.90
N THR A 81 -6.22 -3.08 -4.66
CA THR A 81 -5.49 -4.16 -5.33
C THR A 81 -6.15 -4.45 -6.69
N PRO A 82 -5.60 -5.32 -7.53
CA PRO A 82 -6.30 -5.78 -8.74
C PRO A 82 -7.66 -6.44 -8.49
N ARG A 83 -8.01 -6.77 -7.24
CA ARG A 83 -9.28 -7.42 -6.87
C ARG A 83 -10.13 -6.58 -5.94
N PRO A 84 -9.79 -6.43 -4.63
CA PRO A 84 -10.57 -5.61 -3.70
C PRO A 84 -9.90 -4.27 -3.39
N GLU A 85 -10.72 -3.33 -2.91
CA GLU A 85 -10.27 -2.18 -2.16
C GLU A 85 -9.77 -2.60 -0.77
N LEU A 86 -8.70 -1.97 -0.29
CA LEU A 86 -8.12 -2.20 1.02
C LEU A 86 -8.46 -1.06 1.98
N PRO A 87 -8.74 -1.36 3.26
CA PRO A 87 -9.01 -0.34 4.26
C PRO A 87 -7.76 0.46 4.66
N PHE A 88 -6.58 -0.12 4.46
CA PHE A 88 -5.27 0.45 4.79
C PHE A 88 -4.15 -0.39 4.17
N ALA A 89 -3.08 0.26 3.73
CA ALA A 89 -1.83 -0.43 3.38
C ALA A 89 -0.62 0.50 3.55
N GLY A 90 0.50 -0.04 4.05
CA GLY A 90 1.67 0.78 4.44
C GLY A 90 2.40 1.41 3.27
N HIS A 91 2.89 0.59 2.30
CA HIS A 91 3.68 1.13 1.20
C HIS A 91 2.90 2.06 0.26
N PRO A 92 1.59 1.84 -0.02
CA PRO A 92 0.81 2.79 -0.82
C PRO A 92 0.74 4.17 -0.20
N ASN A 93 0.62 4.25 1.12
CA ASN A 93 0.65 5.51 1.86
C ASN A 93 1.98 6.24 1.76
N ILE A 94 3.08 5.51 1.92
CA ILE A 94 4.44 6.06 1.78
C ILE A 94 4.66 6.59 0.36
N GLY A 95 4.30 5.81 -0.66
CA GLY A 95 4.45 6.21 -2.06
C GLY A 95 3.58 7.41 -2.43
N THR A 96 2.30 7.42 -2.03
CA THR A 96 1.39 8.55 -2.25
C THR A 96 1.90 9.82 -1.58
N ALA A 97 2.37 9.71 -0.34
CA ALA A 97 2.95 10.85 0.38
C ALA A 97 4.21 11.41 -0.31
N LEU A 98 5.06 10.53 -0.88
CA LEU A 98 6.22 10.95 -1.66
C LEU A 98 5.80 11.72 -2.92
N VAL A 99 4.82 11.20 -3.67
CA VAL A 99 4.30 11.85 -4.89
C VAL A 99 3.73 13.21 -4.56
N LEU A 100 2.83 13.32 -3.57
CA LEU A 100 2.22 14.59 -3.17
C LEU A 100 3.25 15.56 -2.58
N GLY A 101 4.16 15.04 -1.75
CA GLY A 101 5.22 15.86 -1.16
C GLY A 101 6.19 16.45 -2.19
N GLN A 102 6.47 15.74 -3.28
CA GLN A 102 7.31 16.22 -4.39
C GLN A 102 6.56 17.17 -5.31
N ARG A 103 5.25 16.97 -5.52
CA ARG A 103 4.39 17.96 -6.20
C ARG A 103 4.27 19.25 -5.40
N GLY A 104 4.33 19.19 -4.07
CA GLY A 104 4.19 20.34 -3.19
C GLY A 104 2.76 20.83 -3.02
N GLU A 105 1.80 20.15 -3.62
CA GLU A 105 0.37 20.50 -3.58
C GLU A 105 -0.52 19.26 -3.64
N CYS A 106 -1.79 19.41 -3.22
CA CYS A 106 -2.84 18.41 -3.33
C CYS A 106 -4.18 19.15 -3.55
N HIS A 107 -4.88 18.84 -4.66
CA HIS A 107 -6.14 19.49 -5.05
C HIS A 107 -6.07 21.03 -4.98
N GLY A 108 -5.02 21.63 -5.56
CA GLY A 108 -4.80 23.08 -5.59
C GLY A 108 -4.42 23.70 -4.23
N ARG A 109 -4.24 22.90 -3.19
CA ARG A 109 -3.79 23.36 -1.85
C ARG A 109 -2.31 23.06 -1.66
N LEU A 110 -1.52 24.08 -1.35
CA LEU A 110 -0.10 23.90 -1.07
C LEU A 110 0.11 23.06 0.18
N ILE A 111 1.05 22.12 0.10
CA ILE A 111 1.48 21.29 1.22
C ILE A 111 2.52 22.05 2.04
N HIS A 112 2.08 22.58 3.17
CA HIS A 112 2.94 23.26 4.11
C HIS A 112 3.50 22.30 5.17
N GLY A 113 4.81 22.43 5.44
CA GLY A 113 5.45 21.62 6.49
C GLY A 113 5.84 20.21 6.05
N ARG A 114 5.74 19.26 7.00
CA ARG A 114 6.20 17.88 6.81
C ARG A 114 5.14 16.84 7.12
N THR A 115 3.99 17.23 7.65
CA THR A 115 2.95 16.27 8.03
C THR A 115 1.83 16.27 7.01
N LEU A 116 1.48 15.09 6.54
CA LEU A 116 0.27 14.81 5.76
C LEU A 116 -0.70 13.99 6.61
N GLN A 117 -1.99 14.17 6.37
CA GLN A 117 -3.06 13.43 7.02
C GLN A 117 -3.97 12.87 5.93
N PHE A 118 -4.01 11.54 5.82
CA PHE A 118 -4.85 10.84 4.86
C PHE A 118 -6.05 10.21 5.56
N GLU A 119 -7.23 10.45 5.00
CA GLU A 119 -8.47 9.80 5.43
C GLU A 119 -8.62 8.49 4.67
N GLU A 120 -8.72 7.38 5.40
CA GLU A 120 -8.88 6.03 4.86
C GLU A 120 -10.01 5.28 5.57
N ILE A 121 -10.40 4.13 5.02
CA ILE A 121 -11.45 3.29 5.62
C ILE A 121 -11.06 2.85 7.05
N ALA A 122 -9.77 2.53 7.27
CA ALA A 122 -9.28 2.11 8.59
C ALA A 122 -9.12 3.26 9.60
N GLY A 123 -9.25 4.52 9.15
CA GLY A 123 -9.12 5.72 9.96
C GLY A 123 -8.13 6.74 9.41
N LEU A 124 -7.76 7.71 10.25
CA LEU A 124 -6.84 8.78 9.86
C LEU A 124 -5.38 8.29 9.95
N VAL A 125 -4.67 8.38 8.84
CA VAL A 125 -3.26 8.02 8.72
C VAL A 125 -2.41 9.28 8.73
N ARG A 126 -1.53 9.40 9.73
CA ARG A 126 -0.57 10.50 9.82
C ARG A 126 0.75 10.09 9.23
N ILE A 127 1.26 10.90 8.29
CA ILE A 127 2.51 10.64 7.58
C ILE A 127 3.43 11.83 7.75
N GLU A 128 4.68 11.57 8.09
CA GLU A 128 5.74 12.56 8.21
C GLU A 128 6.70 12.44 7.01
N LEU A 129 6.81 13.51 6.21
CA LEU A 129 7.75 13.60 5.10
C LEU A 129 9.19 13.80 5.62
N ARG A 130 10.12 13.00 5.14
CA ARG A 130 11.54 13.22 5.32
C ARG A 130 12.05 14.11 4.21
N LYS A 131 12.71 15.21 4.57
CA LYS A 131 13.26 16.18 3.63
C LYS A 131 14.76 16.31 3.86
N ASN A 132 15.52 16.34 2.76
CA ASN A 132 16.92 16.75 2.74
C ASN A 132 16.99 18.08 1.97
N ALA A 133 17.34 19.15 2.65
CA ALA A 133 17.14 20.53 2.17
C ALA A 133 15.66 20.74 1.76
N SER A 134 15.39 21.01 0.48
CA SER A 134 14.02 21.18 -0.06
C SER A 134 13.45 19.92 -0.69
N ALA A 135 14.26 18.87 -0.92
CA ALA A 135 13.82 17.66 -1.59
C ALA A 135 13.17 16.68 -0.60
N VAL A 136 12.01 16.14 -0.97
CA VAL A 136 11.36 15.04 -0.24
C VAL A 136 12.06 13.74 -0.62
N THR A 137 12.67 13.07 0.36
CA THR A 137 13.50 11.87 0.17
C THR A 137 12.91 10.61 0.78
N GLY A 138 11.84 10.74 1.54
CA GLY A 138 11.18 9.60 2.19
C GLY A 138 9.97 10.03 2.99
N ALA A 139 9.30 9.06 3.58
CA ALA A 139 8.20 9.29 4.48
C ALA A 139 8.18 8.24 5.61
N ARG A 140 7.52 8.57 6.69
CA ARG A 140 7.23 7.70 7.83
C ARG A 140 5.76 7.83 8.19
N LEU A 141 5.06 6.73 8.29
CA LEU A 141 3.67 6.72 8.73
C LEU A 141 3.52 6.18 10.16
N ALA A 142 2.48 6.65 10.85
CA ALA A 142 1.95 6.00 12.03
C ALA A 142 0.74 5.16 11.59
N ALA A 143 0.70 3.89 12.01
CA ALA A 143 -0.45 3.03 11.72
C ALA A 143 -1.74 3.64 12.30
N PRO A 144 -2.89 3.52 11.60
CA PRO A 144 -4.15 4.14 12.02
C PRO A 144 -4.72 3.53 13.31
N GLN A 145 -4.30 2.32 13.64
CA GLN A 145 -4.75 1.58 14.81
C GLN A 145 -3.54 1.01 15.59
N PRO A 146 -3.63 0.87 16.91
CA PRO A 146 -2.63 0.14 17.69
C PRO A 146 -2.49 -1.30 17.21
N LEU A 147 -1.30 -1.88 17.38
CA LEU A 147 -1.08 -3.30 17.12
C LEU A 147 -1.97 -4.12 18.06
N ALA A 148 -2.80 -4.98 17.49
CA ALA A 148 -3.60 -5.97 18.19
C ALA A 148 -3.21 -7.36 17.74
N ILE A 149 -2.78 -8.22 18.67
CA ILE A 149 -2.60 -9.66 18.45
C ILE A 149 -3.97 -10.29 18.68
N ILE A 150 -4.47 -11.03 17.68
CA ILE A 150 -5.86 -11.54 17.67
C ILE A 150 -5.89 -12.99 18.13
N GLU A 151 -5.06 -13.84 17.52
CA GLU A 151 -4.97 -15.26 17.84
C GLU A 151 -3.64 -15.85 17.41
N ASP A 152 -3.22 -16.95 18.05
CA ASP A 152 -2.07 -17.74 17.63
C ASP A 152 -2.43 -18.61 16.41
N VAL A 153 -1.44 -18.85 15.55
CA VAL A 153 -1.54 -19.76 14.40
C VAL A 153 -0.59 -20.93 14.62
N ASP A 154 -1.06 -22.14 14.28
CA ASP A 154 -0.21 -23.33 14.37
C ASP A 154 0.96 -23.22 13.37
N PRO A 155 2.22 -23.39 13.82
CA PRO A 155 3.38 -23.42 12.92
C PRO A 155 3.25 -24.41 11.77
N GLU A 156 2.59 -25.54 11.94
CA GLU A 156 2.38 -26.53 10.89
C GLU A 156 1.50 -25.95 9.74
N VAL A 157 0.51 -25.15 10.06
CA VAL A 157 -0.34 -24.46 9.06
C VAL A 157 0.50 -23.49 8.22
N ILE A 158 1.42 -22.79 8.87
CA ILE A 158 2.33 -21.86 8.17
C ILE A 158 3.31 -22.65 7.30
N ALA A 159 3.87 -23.73 7.84
CA ALA A 159 4.83 -24.57 7.14
C ALA A 159 4.22 -25.17 5.85
N GLU A 160 3.00 -25.70 5.94
CA GLU A 160 2.26 -26.21 4.79
C GLU A 160 1.98 -25.12 3.76
N ALA A 161 1.47 -23.96 4.20
CA ALA A 161 1.13 -22.84 3.32
C ALA A 161 2.33 -22.28 2.56
N CYS A 162 3.51 -22.30 3.19
CA CYS A 162 4.74 -21.73 2.64
C CYS A 162 5.68 -22.76 2.02
N THR A 163 5.34 -24.04 2.11
CA THR A 163 6.18 -25.15 1.62
C THR A 163 7.58 -25.13 2.27
N ILE A 164 7.60 -24.96 3.60
CA ILE A 164 8.80 -24.98 4.43
C ILE A 164 8.63 -26.01 5.55
N SER A 165 9.69 -26.27 6.33
CA SER A 165 9.58 -27.09 7.53
C SER A 165 9.05 -26.27 8.71
N ALA A 166 8.15 -26.81 9.52
CA ALA A 166 7.76 -26.17 10.77
C ALA A 166 8.95 -25.94 11.71
N ALA A 167 10.02 -26.75 11.58
CA ALA A 167 11.27 -26.55 12.30
C ALA A 167 12.01 -25.26 11.91
N ASP A 168 11.73 -24.67 10.76
CA ASP A 168 12.34 -23.40 10.29
C ASP A 168 11.63 -22.18 10.87
N ILE A 169 10.44 -22.37 11.47
CA ILE A 169 9.69 -21.31 12.11
C ILE A 169 10.24 -21.06 13.51
N GLN A 170 10.58 -19.79 13.77
CA GLN A 170 11.02 -19.35 15.09
C GLN A 170 9.79 -19.11 15.98
N THR A 171 9.77 -19.78 17.14
CA THR A 171 8.66 -19.65 18.11
C THR A 171 9.12 -19.12 19.47
N GLY A 172 10.44 -18.89 19.63
CA GLY A 172 11.02 -18.47 20.91
C GLY A 172 10.77 -16.98 21.24
N HIS A 173 10.60 -16.14 20.23
CA HIS A 173 10.29 -14.72 20.43
C HIS A 173 8.77 -14.50 20.51
N HIS A 174 8.03 -15.07 19.58
CA HIS A 174 6.57 -15.13 19.58
C HIS A 174 6.10 -16.33 18.74
N ARG A 175 4.90 -16.81 18.99
CA ARG A 175 4.27 -17.80 18.13
C ARG A 175 3.78 -17.12 16.85
N PRO A 176 3.65 -17.86 15.74
CA PRO A 176 2.90 -17.34 14.60
C PRO A 176 1.53 -16.89 15.06
N CYS A 177 1.08 -15.73 14.56
CA CYS A 177 -0.15 -15.11 15.02
C CYS A 177 -0.86 -14.32 13.93
N ILE A 178 -2.17 -14.13 14.08
CA ILE A 178 -2.90 -13.11 13.35
C ILE A 178 -2.82 -11.82 14.16
N ALA A 179 -2.33 -10.77 13.53
CA ALA A 179 -2.27 -9.45 14.13
C ALA A 179 -2.75 -8.36 13.16
N SER A 180 -3.09 -7.19 13.70
CA SER A 180 -3.63 -6.06 12.93
C SER A 180 -3.17 -4.74 13.51
N CYS A 181 -2.90 -3.77 12.64
CA CYS A 181 -2.79 -2.34 12.96
C CYS A 181 -3.61 -1.48 11.97
N GLY A 182 -4.71 -2.04 11.49
CA GLY A 182 -5.62 -1.46 10.48
C GLY A 182 -6.10 -2.52 9.47
N MET A 183 -5.28 -3.53 9.22
CA MET A 183 -5.61 -4.71 8.42
C MET A 183 -5.00 -5.95 9.08
N ARG A 184 -5.70 -7.10 8.99
CA ARG A 184 -5.25 -8.36 9.57
C ARG A 184 -4.24 -9.06 8.66
N PHE A 185 -3.13 -9.50 9.24
CA PHE A 185 -2.11 -10.32 8.60
C PHE A 185 -1.73 -11.49 9.48
N VAL A 186 -1.25 -12.55 8.86
CA VAL A 186 -0.56 -13.63 9.54
C VAL A 186 0.93 -13.27 9.63
N PHE A 187 1.49 -13.35 10.82
CA PHE A 187 2.90 -13.11 11.10
C PHE A 187 3.55 -14.41 11.56
N ALA A 188 4.66 -14.76 10.97
CA ALA A 188 5.52 -15.84 11.43
C ALA A 188 6.98 -15.42 11.23
N GLU A 189 7.82 -15.66 12.22
CA GLU A 189 9.25 -15.42 12.14
C GLU A 189 9.95 -16.70 11.66
N LEU A 190 10.88 -16.58 10.72
CA LEU A 190 11.74 -17.67 10.30
C LEU A 190 13.07 -17.59 11.03
N LYS A 191 13.70 -18.75 11.29
CA LYS A 191 15.00 -18.81 11.94
C LYS A 191 16.09 -18.15 11.11
N ASP A 192 16.02 -18.29 9.79
CA ASP A 192 16.89 -17.62 8.83
C ASP A 192 16.23 -17.52 7.46
N LEU A 193 16.89 -16.82 6.52
CA LEU A 193 16.41 -16.64 5.15
C LEU A 193 16.88 -17.75 4.19
N GLU A 194 17.78 -18.66 4.60
CA GLU A 194 18.30 -19.71 3.73
C GLU A 194 17.25 -20.75 3.41
N HIS A 195 16.34 -21.00 4.35
CA HIS A 195 15.21 -21.94 4.22
C HIS A 195 13.99 -21.33 3.53
N TRP A 196 14.06 -20.04 3.13
CA TRP A 196 12.98 -19.43 2.35
C TRP A 196 12.98 -19.97 0.91
N PRO A 197 11.87 -20.56 0.43
CA PRO A 197 11.81 -21.15 -0.91
C PRO A 197 11.97 -20.08 -1.97
N ARG A 198 13.12 -20.06 -2.63
CA ARG A 198 13.46 -19.10 -3.68
C ARG A 198 12.66 -19.28 -4.97
N HIS A 199 11.92 -20.37 -5.12
CA HIS A 199 11.30 -20.81 -6.37
C HIS A 199 9.76 -20.94 -6.35
N ASN A 200 9.09 -20.85 -5.21
CA ASN A 200 7.64 -20.98 -5.14
C ASN A 200 6.97 -19.61 -4.99
N ARG A 201 6.84 -18.88 -6.10
CA ARG A 201 6.01 -17.65 -6.19
C ARG A 201 4.54 -17.92 -6.54
N ALA A 202 4.09 -19.16 -6.50
CA ALA A 202 2.68 -19.49 -6.68
C ALA A 202 2.07 -19.80 -5.30
N PRO A 203 1.38 -18.85 -4.67
CA PRO A 203 0.62 -19.19 -3.47
C PRO A 203 -0.53 -20.11 -3.87
N THR A 204 -0.58 -21.30 -3.30
CA THR A 204 -1.86 -22.00 -3.17
C THR A 204 -2.79 -21.05 -2.41
N PRO A 205 -3.96 -20.67 -2.94
CA PRO A 205 -4.83 -19.74 -2.25
C PRO A 205 -5.33 -20.40 -0.97
N LEU A 206 -4.72 -20.06 0.16
CA LEU A 206 -5.39 -20.19 1.44
C LEU A 206 -6.60 -19.26 1.38
N HIS A 207 -7.77 -19.77 1.72
CA HIS A 207 -8.94 -18.94 1.98
C HIS A 207 -8.63 -18.06 3.21
N GLY A 208 -7.96 -16.93 2.95
CA GLY A 208 -7.47 -15.98 3.94
C GLY A 208 -6.12 -15.41 3.45
N THR A 209 -6.04 -14.12 3.26
CA THR A 209 -4.87 -13.41 2.73
C THR A 209 -3.64 -13.61 3.61
N CYS A 210 -2.69 -14.47 3.22
CA CYS A 210 -1.33 -14.45 3.73
C CYS A 210 -0.49 -13.49 2.88
N ARG A 211 0.00 -12.40 3.45
CA ARG A 211 1.06 -11.57 2.88
C ARG A 211 2.26 -11.58 3.82
N TRP A 212 3.42 -11.82 3.25
CA TRP A 212 4.68 -11.84 3.96
C TRP A 212 5.36 -10.47 3.81
N THR A 213 5.80 -9.88 4.90
CA THR A 213 6.72 -8.74 4.89
C THR A 213 8.09 -9.25 5.31
N ALA A 214 9.10 -9.11 4.43
CA ALA A 214 10.49 -9.25 4.78
C ALA A 214 11.02 -7.98 5.44
#